data_0b9ad563516ba440959afab660b5b43a
#
_entry.id   0b9ad563516ba440959afab660b5b43a
#
_cell.length_a   1.000
_cell.length_b   1.000
_cell.length_c   1.000
_cell.angle_alpha   90.00
_cell.angle_beta   90.00
_cell.angle_gamma   90.00
#
_symmetry.space_group_name_H-M   'P 1'
#
loop_
_entity.id
_entity.type
_entity.pdbx_description
1 polymer ?
#
loop_
_entity_poly.entity_id
_entity_poly.type
_entity_poly.pdbx_seq_one_letter_code
_entity_poly.pdbx_strand_id
1 'polypeptide(L)'
;LFDAVRVDFSLRRLVHYTGSDWRHVQPWILLTNYHRYVDQFIKWSLAQLQEQNAYQSLILPGDIVIKRGMNAEEAAALIAQSMWHRFQMPAYHLTTTRGQGVTLVNIGVGPSNAKTITDHLAVLRPNCWLMVGHCGGLRQTQQIGDYVLAHAYLRQDNILDDIVPPEVPI
;
A
#
# COMPACT_ATOMS: atom_id res chain seq x y z
N LEU A 1 -16.61 7.93 -14.11
CA LEU A 1 -17.08 7.03 -13.08
C LEU A 1 -17.03 5.61 -13.63
N PHE A 2 -16.81 4.62 -12.75
CA PHE A 2 -16.71 3.22 -13.13
C PHE A 2 -18.10 2.60 -13.22
N ASP A 3 -18.33 1.72 -14.22
CA ASP A 3 -19.51 0.90 -14.27
C ASP A 3 -19.47 -0.26 -13.26
N ALA A 4 -20.60 -0.94 -13.04
CA ALA A 4 -20.70 -2.01 -12.05
C ALA A 4 -19.79 -3.21 -12.39
N VAL A 5 -19.65 -3.56 -13.67
CA VAL A 5 -18.80 -4.67 -14.11
C VAL A 5 -17.32 -4.38 -13.80
N ARG A 6 -16.90 -3.15 -14.08
CA ARG A 6 -15.54 -2.71 -13.78
C ARG A 6 -15.27 -2.71 -12.26
N VAL A 7 -16.23 -2.26 -11.46
CA VAL A 7 -16.13 -2.27 -9.99
C VAL A 7 -15.98 -3.71 -9.49
N ASP A 8 -16.89 -4.60 -9.86
CA ASP A 8 -16.87 -6.00 -9.42
C ASP A 8 -15.57 -6.72 -9.83
N PHE A 9 -15.12 -6.50 -11.05
CA PHE A 9 -13.84 -7.01 -11.53
C PHE A 9 -12.68 -6.51 -10.67
N SER A 10 -12.63 -5.21 -10.41
CA SER A 10 -11.54 -4.60 -9.63
C SER A 10 -11.53 -5.09 -8.18
N LEU A 11 -12.68 -5.22 -7.54
CA LEU A 11 -12.77 -5.74 -6.17
C LEU A 11 -12.25 -7.18 -6.05
N ARG A 12 -12.58 -8.04 -7.01
CA ARG A 12 -12.05 -9.41 -7.06
C ARG A 12 -10.55 -9.45 -7.30
N ARG A 13 -10.04 -8.56 -8.17
CA ARG A 13 -8.61 -8.46 -8.44
C ARG A 13 -7.83 -7.93 -7.24
N LEU A 14 -8.38 -7.00 -6.47
CA LEU A 14 -7.77 -6.54 -5.22
C LEU A 14 -7.58 -7.70 -4.25
N VAL A 15 -8.62 -8.48 -3.99
CA VAL A 15 -8.50 -9.67 -3.11
C VAL A 15 -7.42 -10.63 -3.61
N HIS A 16 -7.41 -10.90 -4.92
CA HIS A 16 -6.43 -11.80 -5.53
C HIS A 16 -4.98 -11.31 -5.36
N TYR A 17 -4.72 -10.02 -5.62
CA TYR A 17 -3.37 -9.47 -5.55
C TYR A 17 -2.89 -9.25 -4.12
N THR A 18 -3.78 -8.78 -3.25
CA THR A 18 -3.39 -8.29 -1.92
C THR A 18 -3.50 -9.35 -0.83
N GLY A 19 -4.29 -10.39 -1.07
CA GLY A 19 -4.59 -11.40 -0.07
C GLY A 19 -5.47 -10.91 1.06
N SER A 20 -6.17 -9.79 0.86
CA SER A 20 -7.06 -9.20 1.86
C SER A 20 -8.40 -8.85 1.25
N ASP A 21 -9.47 -8.95 2.04
CA ASP A 21 -10.77 -8.45 1.62
C ASP A 21 -10.67 -6.94 1.34
N TRP A 22 -11.22 -6.52 0.19
CA TRP A 22 -11.20 -5.12 -0.23
C TRP A 22 -11.88 -4.17 0.76
N ARG A 23 -12.78 -4.66 1.61
CA ARG A 23 -13.45 -3.89 2.67
C ARG A 23 -12.49 -3.39 3.74
N HIS A 24 -11.31 -4.00 3.86
CA HIS A 24 -10.28 -3.60 4.80
C HIS A 24 -9.45 -2.42 4.30
N VAL A 25 -9.49 -2.12 2.99
CA VAL A 25 -8.73 -1.02 2.41
C VAL A 25 -9.17 0.31 3.04
N GLN A 26 -8.19 1.04 3.55
CA GLN A 26 -8.39 2.33 4.17
C GLN A 26 -8.18 3.46 3.14
N PRO A 27 -8.75 4.66 3.37
CA PRO A 27 -8.74 5.73 2.36
C PRO A 27 -7.38 6.41 2.17
N TRP A 28 -6.42 6.20 3.06
CA TRP A 28 -5.05 6.69 2.92
C TRP A 28 -4.15 5.54 2.52
N ILE A 29 -3.59 5.59 1.30
CA ILE A 29 -2.85 4.47 0.73
C ILE A 29 -1.39 4.83 0.58
N LEU A 30 -0.53 3.97 1.14
CA LEU A 30 0.90 3.97 0.90
C LEU A 30 1.23 2.82 -0.05
N LEU A 31 2.00 3.10 -1.08
CA LEU A 31 2.54 2.12 -2.00
C LEU A 31 4.05 2.02 -1.78
N THR A 32 4.59 0.82 -1.77
CA THR A 32 6.04 0.62 -1.66
C THR A 32 6.47 -0.57 -2.50
N ASN A 33 7.74 -0.61 -2.85
CA ASN A 33 8.39 -1.76 -3.49
C ASN A 33 9.48 -2.39 -2.61
N TYR A 34 9.57 -1.98 -1.35
CA TYR A 34 10.57 -2.48 -0.41
C TYR A 34 9.93 -3.17 0.79
N HIS A 35 10.29 -4.42 1.01
CA HIS A 35 9.80 -5.18 2.18
C HIS A 35 10.21 -4.54 3.50
N ARG A 36 11.36 -3.90 3.56
CA ARG A 36 11.82 -3.12 4.71
C ARG A 36 10.80 -2.08 5.19
N TYR A 37 10.07 -1.43 4.27
CA TYR A 37 9.03 -0.48 4.65
C TYR A 37 7.77 -1.18 5.16
N VAL A 38 7.49 -2.39 4.69
CA VAL A 38 6.44 -3.24 5.26
C VAL A 38 6.75 -3.54 6.72
N ASP A 39 7.97 -3.97 7.03
CA ASP A 39 8.39 -4.26 8.41
C ASP A 39 8.28 -3.03 9.30
N GLN A 40 8.69 -1.86 8.81
CA GLN A 40 8.55 -0.60 9.54
C GLN A 40 7.08 -0.21 9.74
N PHE A 41 6.23 -0.41 8.74
CA PHE A 41 4.80 -0.15 8.85
C PHE A 41 4.14 -1.06 9.88
N ILE A 42 4.45 -2.36 9.88
CA ILE A 42 3.95 -3.30 10.88
C ILE A 42 4.40 -2.86 12.28
N LYS A 43 5.69 -2.59 12.48
CA LYS A 43 6.24 -2.13 13.75
C LYS A 43 5.57 -0.85 14.25
N TRP A 44 5.44 0.14 13.38
CA TRP A 44 4.76 1.39 13.67
C TRP A 44 3.28 1.15 14.01
N SER A 45 2.58 0.33 13.24
CA SER A 45 1.17 0.02 13.48
C SER A 45 0.94 -0.64 14.83
N LEU A 46 1.82 -1.57 15.23
CA LEU A 46 1.74 -2.20 16.56
C LEU A 46 1.92 -1.18 17.68
N ALA A 47 2.86 -0.24 17.55
CA ALA A 47 3.03 0.84 18.51
C ALA A 47 1.78 1.73 18.58
N GLN A 48 1.19 2.10 17.42
CA GLN A 48 -0.03 2.89 17.38
C GLN A 48 -1.22 2.19 18.04
N LEU A 49 -1.34 0.87 17.91
CA LEU A 49 -2.38 0.08 18.57
C LEU A 49 -2.26 0.10 20.10
N GLN A 50 -1.06 0.30 20.65
CA GLN A 50 -0.83 0.42 22.09
C GLN A 50 -1.04 1.85 22.59
N GLU A 51 -0.59 2.84 21.85
CA GLU A 51 -0.49 4.24 22.30
C GLU A 51 -1.74 5.07 21.94
N GLN A 52 -2.37 4.79 20.81
CA GLN A 52 -3.41 5.65 20.22
C GLN A 52 -4.79 5.01 20.27
N ASN A 53 -5.72 5.68 20.93
CA ASN A 53 -7.11 5.22 21.03
C ASN A 53 -7.87 5.22 19.68
N ALA A 54 -7.37 5.92 18.68
CA ALA A 54 -8.00 6.02 17.37
C ALA A 54 -7.90 4.72 16.56
N TYR A 55 -6.80 3.97 16.72
CA TYR A 55 -6.56 2.74 15.97
C TYR A 55 -7.15 1.52 16.63
N GLN A 56 -7.69 0.60 15.86
CA GLN A 56 -8.41 -0.59 16.34
C GLN A 56 -7.73 -1.90 16.04
N SER A 57 -7.22 -2.05 14.81
CA SER A 57 -6.59 -3.30 14.38
C SER A 57 -5.59 -3.07 13.26
N LEU A 58 -4.63 -3.96 13.17
CA LEU A 58 -3.78 -4.18 12.01
C LEU A 58 -4.22 -5.47 11.34
N ILE A 59 -4.61 -5.39 10.05
CA ILE A 59 -5.01 -6.54 9.25
C ILE A 59 -3.89 -6.85 8.27
N LEU A 60 -3.44 -8.10 8.29
CA LEU A 60 -2.37 -8.63 7.46
C LEU A 60 -2.93 -9.43 6.28
N PRO A 61 -2.13 -9.73 5.23
CA PRO A 61 -2.52 -10.64 4.16
C PRO A 61 -3.03 -11.98 4.70
N GLY A 62 -4.14 -12.48 4.12
CA GLY A 62 -4.87 -13.63 4.63
C GLY A 62 -5.96 -13.25 5.64
N ASP A 63 -6.29 -11.97 5.72
CA ASP A 63 -7.29 -11.40 6.65
C ASP A 63 -6.99 -11.70 8.14
N ILE A 64 -5.70 -11.85 8.46
CA ILE A 64 -5.23 -12.04 9.84
C ILE A 64 -5.34 -10.72 10.60
N VAL A 65 -6.07 -10.72 11.70
CA VAL A 65 -6.39 -9.51 12.46
C VAL A 65 -5.64 -9.47 13.79
N ILE A 66 -4.79 -8.47 13.95
CA ILE A 66 -4.16 -8.11 15.23
C ILE A 66 -4.98 -6.95 15.83
N LYS A 67 -5.61 -7.21 16.95
CA LYS A 67 -6.48 -6.23 17.62
C LYS A 67 -5.72 -5.40 18.63
N ARG A 68 -6.20 -4.20 18.85
CA ARG A 68 -5.75 -3.37 19.94
C ARG A 68 -5.86 -4.10 21.29
N GLY A 69 -4.85 -3.94 22.14
CA GLY A 69 -4.76 -4.59 23.44
C GLY A 69 -4.27 -6.03 23.42
N MET A 70 -4.01 -6.60 22.25
CA MET A 70 -3.36 -7.91 22.13
C MET A 70 -1.92 -7.81 22.64
N ASN A 71 -1.45 -8.86 23.33
CA ASN A 71 -0.07 -8.88 23.80
C ASN A 71 0.94 -9.08 22.66
N ALA A 72 2.19 -8.77 22.93
CA ALA A 72 3.24 -8.79 21.89
C ALA A 72 3.54 -10.21 21.37
N GLU A 73 3.42 -11.22 22.19
CA GLU A 73 3.70 -12.62 21.82
C GLU A 73 2.61 -13.16 20.88
N GLU A 74 1.35 -12.91 21.20
CA GLU A 74 0.21 -13.26 20.34
C GLU A 74 0.29 -12.53 19.00
N ALA A 75 0.60 -11.22 19.02
CA ALA A 75 0.76 -10.45 17.80
C ALA A 75 1.90 -10.99 16.93
N ALA A 76 3.04 -11.33 17.53
CA ALA A 76 4.18 -11.92 16.81
C ALA A 76 3.83 -13.29 16.19
N ALA A 77 3.07 -14.12 16.90
CA ALA A 77 2.60 -15.41 16.39
C ALA A 77 1.68 -15.24 15.16
N LEU A 78 0.76 -14.25 15.19
CA LEU A 78 -0.09 -13.93 14.05
C LEU A 78 0.69 -13.40 12.86
N ILE A 79 1.69 -12.55 13.08
CA ILE A 79 2.57 -12.05 12.00
C ILE A 79 3.32 -13.23 11.35
N ALA A 80 3.84 -14.15 12.15
CA ALA A 80 4.53 -15.32 11.64
C ALA A 80 3.62 -16.28 10.84
N GLN A 81 2.33 -16.29 11.12
CA GLN A 81 1.33 -17.07 10.37
C GLN A 81 0.95 -16.41 9.03
N SER A 82 1.21 -15.11 8.86
CA SER A 82 0.85 -14.41 7.63
C SER A 82 1.61 -14.96 6.43
N MET A 83 0.86 -15.46 5.46
CA MET A 83 1.41 -16.01 4.21
C MET A 83 1.55 -14.92 3.13
N TRP A 84 2.02 -13.73 3.50
CA TRP A 84 2.15 -12.58 2.61
C TRP A 84 2.88 -12.91 1.29
N HIS A 85 3.85 -13.82 1.33
CA HIS A 85 4.64 -14.27 0.17
C HIS A 85 3.84 -15.03 -0.89
N ARG A 86 2.60 -15.44 -0.58
CA ARG A 86 1.69 -16.07 -1.56
C ARG A 86 0.98 -15.06 -2.45
N PHE A 87 1.01 -13.78 -2.10
CA PHE A 87 0.30 -12.73 -2.81
C PHE A 87 1.29 -11.84 -3.56
N GLN A 88 0.91 -11.46 -4.76
CA GLN A 88 1.79 -10.68 -5.64
C GLN A 88 2.03 -9.26 -5.10
N MET A 89 1.01 -8.67 -4.49
CA MET A 89 1.05 -7.30 -3.96
C MET A 89 0.37 -7.24 -2.59
N PRO A 90 0.96 -7.88 -1.56
CA PRO A 90 0.33 -8.01 -0.25
C PRO A 90 0.02 -6.65 0.36
N ALA A 91 -1.17 -6.54 0.97
CA ALA A 91 -1.63 -5.33 1.62
C ALA A 91 -1.78 -5.50 3.14
N TYR A 92 -1.56 -4.41 3.85
CA TYR A 92 -1.59 -4.30 5.30
C TYR A 92 -2.47 -3.11 5.67
N HIS A 93 -3.44 -3.29 6.56
CA HIS A 93 -4.44 -2.28 6.84
C HIS A 93 -4.45 -1.92 8.32
N LEU A 94 -4.03 -0.72 8.65
CA LEU A 94 -4.19 -0.15 9.99
C LEU A 94 -5.53 0.59 10.06
N THR A 95 -6.49 0.01 10.76
CA THR A 95 -7.87 0.49 10.79
C THR A 95 -8.14 1.45 11.94
N THR A 96 -9.10 2.32 11.78
CA THR A 96 -9.60 3.22 12.83
C THR A 96 -11.09 3.06 13.04
N THR A 97 -11.62 3.56 14.19
CA THR A 97 -13.05 3.58 14.49
C THR A 97 -13.88 4.33 13.45
N ARG A 98 -13.27 5.27 12.74
CA ARG A 98 -13.96 6.15 11.78
C ARG A 98 -13.68 5.79 10.32
N GLY A 99 -13.02 4.65 10.05
CA GLY A 99 -12.65 4.26 8.72
C GLY A 99 -11.67 5.23 8.02
N GLN A 100 -10.83 5.92 8.81
CA GLN A 100 -9.82 6.88 8.34
C GLN A 100 -8.39 6.37 8.59
N GLY A 101 -8.22 5.07 8.45
CA GLY A 101 -6.93 4.41 8.63
C GLY A 101 -6.02 4.49 7.42
N VAL A 102 -4.94 3.72 7.46
CA VAL A 102 -3.91 3.67 6.43
C VAL A 102 -3.77 2.25 5.90
N THR A 103 -3.72 2.11 4.58
CA THR A 103 -3.36 0.85 3.91
C THR A 103 -1.98 0.99 3.29
N LEU A 104 -1.09 0.05 3.59
CA LEU A 104 0.18 -0.11 2.87
C LEU A 104 0.05 -1.28 1.90
N VAL A 105 0.44 -1.09 0.64
CA VAL A 105 0.53 -2.15 -0.36
C VAL A 105 1.98 -2.28 -0.83
N ASN A 106 2.53 -3.48 -0.74
CA ASN A 106 3.81 -3.78 -1.36
C ASN A 106 3.56 -4.19 -2.82
N ILE A 107 3.83 -3.28 -3.74
CA ILE A 107 3.55 -3.49 -5.18
C ILE A 107 4.62 -4.32 -5.90
N GLY A 108 5.69 -4.72 -5.21
CA GLY A 108 6.83 -5.34 -5.87
C GLY A 108 7.57 -4.36 -6.79
N VAL A 109 8.13 -4.86 -7.87
CA VAL A 109 8.99 -4.08 -8.76
C VAL A 109 8.29 -3.79 -10.09
N GLY A 110 8.46 -2.57 -10.56
CA GLY A 110 8.12 -2.13 -11.90
C GLY A 110 6.84 -1.29 -12.02
N PRO A 111 6.79 -0.42 -13.04
CA PRO A 111 5.68 0.51 -13.25
C PRO A 111 4.38 -0.20 -13.65
N SER A 112 4.45 -1.35 -14.29
CA SER A 112 3.26 -2.14 -14.63
C SER A 112 2.50 -2.65 -13.41
N ASN A 113 3.21 -3.03 -12.33
CA ASN A 113 2.57 -3.39 -11.07
C ASN A 113 1.90 -2.19 -10.41
N ALA A 114 2.57 -1.02 -10.42
CA ALA A 114 2.00 0.22 -9.92
C ALA A 114 0.70 0.56 -10.68
N LYS A 115 0.73 0.56 -12.02
CA LYS A 115 -0.45 0.78 -12.84
C LYS A 115 -1.57 -0.21 -12.51
N THR A 116 -1.27 -1.50 -12.47
CA THR A 116 -2.27 -2.55 -12.23
C THR A 116 -2.98 -2.35 -10.90
N ILE A 117 -2.23 -2.14 -9.81
CA ILE A 117 -2.86 -2.03 -8.49
C ILE A 117 -3.62 -0.72 -8.33
N THR A 118 -3.11 0.40 -8.86
CA THR A 118 -3.79 1.69 -8.78
C THR A 118 -5.08 1.71 -9.59
N ASP A 119 -5.11 1.05 -10.78
CA ASP A 119 -6.33 0.88 -11.56
C ASP A 119 -7.45 0.17 -10.76
N HIS A 120 -7.10 -0.81 -9.95
CA HIS A 120 -8.07 -1.51 -9.12
C HIS A 120 -8.42 -0.74 -7.84
N LEU A 121 -7.45 -0.10 -7.20
CA LEU A 121 -7.69 0.73 -6.01
C LEU A 121 -8.56 1.96 -6.32
N ALA A 122 -8.50 2.47 -7.55
CA ALA A 122 -9.24 3.66 -7.97
C ALA A 122 -10.77 3.52 -7.79
N VAL A 123 -11.33 2.31 -7.91
CA VAL A 123 -12.78 2.07 -7.74
C VAL A 123 -13.23 2.32 -6.29
N LEU A 124 -12.32 2.23 -5.32
CA LEU A 124 -12.56 2.49 -3.91
C LEU A 124 -12.48 3.99 -3.56
N ARG A 125 -12.02 4.83 -4.49
CA ARG A 125 -11.89 6.29 -4.36
C ARG A 125 -11.12 6.71 -3.10
N PRO A 126 -9.85 6.30 -2.96
CA PRO A 126 -9.05 6.70 -1.82
C PRO A 126 -8.87 8.23 -1.77
N ASN A 127 -8.68 8.77 -0.56
CA ASN A 127 -8.43 10.20 -0.37
C ASN A 127 -7.06 10.61 -0.91
N CYS A 128 -6.08 9.74 -0.76
CA CYS A 128 -4.71 9.98 -1.21
C CYS A 128 -3.98 8.64 -1.37
N TRP A 129 -3.04 8.63 -2.30
CA TRP A 129 -2.03 7.58 -2.42
C TRP A 129 -0.65 8.22 -2.56
N LEU A 130 0.31 7.62 -1.89
CA LEU A 130 1.70 8.07 -1.88
C LEU A 130 2.62 6.87 -2.12
N MET A 131 3.47 6.95 -3.14
CA MET A 131 4.55 5.98 -3.34
C MET A 131 5.74 6.35 -2.46
N VAL A 132 6.19 5.41 -1.66
CA VAL A 132 7.36 5.54 -0.78
C VAL A 132 8.43 4.54 -1.22
N GLY A 133 9.59 5.04 -1.57
CA GLY A 133 10.68 4.21 -2.07
C GLY A 133 12.04 4.87 -1.89
N HIS A 134 13.07 4.25 -2.45
CA HIS A 134 14.41 4.83 -2.53
C HIS A 134 14.69 5.37 -3.93
N CYS A 135 15.49 6.40 -3.99
CA CYS A 135 16.06 6.90 -5.24
C CYS A 135 17.56 7.18 -5.07
N GLY A 136 18.29 7.15 -6.16
CA GLY A 136 19.67 7.61 -6.20
C GLY A 136 19.73 9.13 -6.24
N GLY A 137 20.56 9.75 -5.40
CA GLY A 137 20.90 11.17 -5.51
C GLY A 137 21.88 11.40 -6.67
N LEU A 138 21.56 12.33 -7.56
CA LEU A 138 22.42 12.69 -8.69
C LEU A 138 23.16 14.02 -8.49
N ARG A 139 22.82 14.80 -7.47
CA ARG A 139 23.45 16.09 -7.16
C ARG A 139 24.46 15.92 -6.04
N GLN A 140 25.60 16.58 -6.15
CA GLN A 140 26.66 16.55 -5.12
C GLN A 140 26.21 17.10 -3.76
N THR A 141 25.15 17.90 -3.73
CA THR A 141 24.59 18.47 -2.50
C THR A 141 23.66 17.50 -1.77
N GLN A 142 23.29 16.38 -2.40
CA GLN A 142 22.39 15.40 -1.79
C GLN A 142 23.15 14.46 -0.87
N GLN A 143 22.57 14.15 0.27
CA GLN A 143 23.13 13.27 1.29
C GLN A 143 22.18 12.08 1.55
N ILE A 144 22.72 11.00 2.09
CA ILE A 144 21.91 9.85 2.54
C ILE A 144 20.98 10.33 3.66
N GLY A 145 19.68 10.09 3.48
CA GLY A 145 18.64 10.53 4.38
C GLY A 145 17.84 11.73 3.89
N ASP A 146 18.27 12.39 2.81
CA ASP A 146 17.48 13.45 2.18
C ASP A 146 16.20 12.90 1.57
N TYR A 147 15.11 13.68 1.68
CA TYR A 147 13.86 13.37 1.02
C TYR A 147 13.81 14.03 -0.35
N VAL A 148 13.39 13.25 -1.35
CA VAL A 148 13.12 13.74 -2.70
C VAL A 148 11.62 13.62 -2.96
N LEU A 149 10.94 14.76 -3.07
CA LEU A 149 9.56 14.80 -3.53
C LEU A 149 9.58 14.96 -5.05
N ALA A 150 9.24 13.90 -5.77
CA ALA A 150 9.08 13.96 -7.21
C ALA A 150 7.75 14.63 -7.56
N HIS A 151 7.78 15.61 -8.44
CA HIS A 151 6.58 16.29 -8.97
C HIS A 151 6.43 16.13 -10.48
N ALA A 152 7.39 15.45 -11.13
CA ALA A 152 7.30 15.03 -12.51
C ALA A 152 8.29 13.88 -12.76
N TYR A 153 7.95 13.00 -13.70
CA TYR A 153 8.77 11.88 -14.11
C TYR A 153 9.02 11.90 -15.61
N LEU A 154 10.25 11.56 -16.02
CA LEU A 154 10.52 11.23 -17.40
C LEU A 154 10.09 9.79 -17.67
N ARG A 155 9.10 9.61 -18.53
CA ARG A 155 8.56 8.29 -18.87
C ARG A 155 9.43 7.62 -19.95
N GLN A 156 9.94 6.44 -19.63
CA GLN A 156 10.72 5.63 -20.58
C GLN A 156 10.31 4.14 -20.51
N ASP A 157 9.15 3.85 -19.91
CA ASP A 157 8.64 2.49 -19.70
C ASP A 157 7.52 2.09 -20.67
N ASN A 158 7.01 3.04 -21.45
CA ASN A 158 5.96 2.89 -22.45
C ASN A 158 4.61 2.36 -21.90
N ILE A 159 4.42 2.35 -20.58
CA ILE A 159 3.21 1.76 -19.93
C ILE A 159 1.95 2.58 -20.19
N LEU A 160 2.09 3.89 -20.34
CA LEU A 160 0.97 4.81 -20.49
C LEU A 160 0.88 5.45 -21.89
N ASP A 161 1.74 5.08 -22.82
CA ASP A 161 1.86 5.78 -24.12
C ASP A 161 0.56 5.72 -24.94
N ASP A 162 -0.22 4.64 -24.80
CA ASP A 162 -1.54 4.52 -25.44
C ASP A 162 -2.63 5.40 -24.79
N ILE A 163 -2.38 5.95 -23.62
CA ILE A 163 -3.38 6.69 -22.82
C ILE A 163 -3.00 8.16 -22.71
N VAL A 164 -1.73 8.43 -22.48
CA VAL A 164 -1.19 9.78 -22.27
C VAL A 164 -0.01 9.99 -23.22
N PRO A 165 -0.03 11.01 -24.10
CA PRO A 165 1.08 11.30 -25.00
C PRO A 165 2.42 11.40 -24.24
N PRO A 166 3.53 10.88 -24.80
CA PRO A 166 4.85 10.88 -24.13
C PRO A 166 5.35 12.28 -23.73
N GLU A 167 4.90 13.30 -24.43
CA GLU A 167 5.28 14.70 -24.20
C GLU A 167 4.61 15.30 -22.94
N VAL A 168 3.56 14.66 -22.43
CA VAL A 168 2.87 15.12 -21.22
C VAL A 168 3.62 14.62 -20.01
N PRO A 169 4.21 15.49 -19.18
CA PRO A 169 4.86 15.08 -17.95
C PRO A 169 3.83 14.57 -16.94
N ILE A 170 4.13 13.52 -16.25
CA ILE A 170 3.29 12.90 -15.21
C ILE A 170 4.00 13.02 -13.86
#